data_2e0a26a2e24c843541217b96631c64d4
#
_entry.id   2e0a26a2e24c843541217b96631c64d4
#
_cell.length_a   1.000
_cell.length_b   1.000
_cell.length_c   1.000
_cell.angle_alpha   90.00
_cell.angle_beta   90.00
_cell.angle_gamma   90.00
#
_symmetry.space_group_name_H-M   'P 1'
#
loop_
_entity.id
_entity.type
_entity.pdbx_description
1 polymer ?
#
loop_
_entity_poly.entity_id
_entity_poly.type
_entity_poly.pdbx_seq_one_letter_code
_entity_poly.pdbx_strand_id
1 'polypeptide(L)'
;MTMKDRSIGAAFCDAAAVIGGNDRLGIVCAMDVEMQDLLEQMRGVSVEEIYGFKFYEGMLEQTQVVLVRCGIGKVNAARGTQLMIDKYRPSYIINSGVAGALSRELRPMDIVVGKDFIQYDF
;
A
#
# COMPACT_ATOMS: atom_id res chain seq x y z
N MET A 1 2.93 7.79 15.17
CA MET A 1 2.11 6.82 15.92
C MET A 1 2.70 5.44 15.64
N THR A 2 3.13 4.72 16.65
CA THR A 2 3.72 3.38 16.52
C THR A 2 2.68 2.35 16.97
N MET A 3 2.36 1.41 16.11
CA MET A 3 1.50 0.26 16.46
C MET A 3 2.41 -0.92 16.80
N LYS A 4 2.41 -1.36 18.05
CA LYS A 4 3.13 -2.55 18.50
C LYS A 4 2.21 -3.77 18.41
N ASP A 5 2.77 -4.90 17.99
CA ASP A 5 2.15 -6.23 18.00
C ASP A 5 1.01 -6.52 17.01
N ARG A 6 0.95 -5.83 15.86
CA ARG A 6 0.01 -6.20 14.79
C ARG A 6 0.74 -6.51 13.49
N SER A 7 0.30 -7.57 12.79
CA SER A 7 0.76 -7.80 11.43
C SER A 7 0.33 -6.64 10.51
N ILE A 8 1.07 -6.40 9.45
CA ILE A 8 0.74 -5.37 8.45
C ILE A 8 -0.70 -5.58 7.96
N GLY A 9 -1.12 -6.82 7.73
CA GLY A 9 -2.50 -7.15 7.36
C GLY A 9 -3.55 -6.68 8.37
N ALA A 10 -3.31 -6.86 9.68
CA ALA A 10 -4.24 -6.39 10.72
C ALA A 10 -4.35 -4.86 10.77
N ALA A 11 -3.24 -4.14 10.54
CA ALA A 11 -3.28 -2.67 10.48
C ALA A 11 -4.08 -2.17 9.26
N PHE A 12 -3.99 -2.87 8.12
CA PHE A 12 -4.80 -2.57 6.94
C PHE A 12 -6.27 -2.91 7.14
N CYS A 13 -6.61 -4.00 7.85
CA CYS A 13 -7.99 -4.34 8.18
C CYS A 13 -8.64 -3.25 9.04
N ASP A 14 -7.93 -2.67 10.01
CA ASP A 14 -8.44 -1.57 10.81
C ASP A 14 -8.64 -0.28 9.97
N ALA A 15 -7.73 0.00 9.06
CA ALA A 15 -7.88 1.13 8.13
C ALA A 15 -9.05 0.90 7.15
N ALA A 16 -9.22 -0.32 6.67
CA ALA A 16 -10.32 -0.71 5.79
C ALA A 16 -11.68 -0.60 6.48
N ALA A 17 -11.76 -0.82 7.79
CA ALA A 17 -13.01 -0.68 8.56
C ALA A 17 -13.52 0.77 8.65
N VAL A 18 -12.65 1.76 8.42
CA VAL A 18 -12.99 3.20 8.40
C VAL A 18 -13.42 3.66 7.01
N ILE A 19 -13.07 2.88 5.97
CA ILE A 19 -13.38 3.18 4.57
C ILE A 19 -14.81 2.67 4.30
N GLY A 20 -15.69 3.54 3.79
CA GLY A 20 -17.08 3.20 3.51
C GLY A 20 -17.21 2.08 2.47
N GLY A 21 -18.26 1.28 2.55
CA GLY A 21 -18.44 0.04 1.78
C GLY A 21 -18.44 0.17 0.24
N ASN A 22 -18.47 1.39 -0.30
CA ASN A 22 -18.35 1.68 -1.73
C ASN A 22 -17.00 2.31 -2.12
N ASP A 23 -16.11 2.52 -1.15
CA ASP A 23 -14.82 3.13 -1.38
C ASP A 23 -13.78 2.09 -1.81
N ARG A 24 -12.91 2.49 -2.74
CA ARG A 24 -11.82 1.67 -3.23
C ARG A 24 -10.51 2.18 -2.65
N LEU A 25 -9.73 1.27 -2.09
CA LEU A 25 -8.41 1.53 -1.54
C LEU A 25 -7.32 1.19 -2.55
N GLY A 26 -6.49 2.16 -2.91
CA GLY A 26 -5.26 1.94 -3.66
C GLY A 26 -4.09 1.64 -2.71
N ILE A 27 -3.32 0.61 -2.99
CA ILE A 27 -2.10 0.29 -2.25
C ILE A 27 -0.92 0.26 -3.22
N VAL A 28 0.10 1.04 -2.93
CA VAL A 28 1.33 1.14 -3.73
C VAL A 28 2.48 0.55 -2.95
N CYS A 29 3.15 -0.46 -3.53
CA CYS A 29 4.34 -1.09 -2.99
C CYS A 29 5.50 -0.98 -3.98
N ALA A 30 6.73 -0.89 -3.50
CA ALA A 30 7.91 -0.82 -4.37
C ALA A 30 8.40 -2.21 -4.78
N MET A 31 8.29 -3.20 -3.90
CA MET A 31 8.88 -4.54 -4.06
C MET A 31 7.84 -5.65 -3.87
N ASP A 32 8.11 -6.82 -4.47
CA ASP A 32 7.24 -7.99 -4.34
C ASP A 32 7.08 -8.43 -2.89
N VAL A 33 8.17 -8.41 -2.11
CA VAL A 33 8.15 -8.81 -0.69
C VAL A 33 7.25 -7.92 0.17
N GLU A 34 7.06 -6.67 -0.21
CA GLU A 34 6.19 -5.73 0.52
C GLU A 34 4.69 -5.97 0.26
N MET A 35 4.36 -6.56 -0.89
CA MET A 35 2.97 -6.77 -1.28
C MET A 35 2.49 -8.22 -1.12
N GLN A 36 3.40 -9.17 -0.98
CA GLN A 36 3.07 -10.60 -1.03
C GLN A 36 2.02 -10.98 0.03
N ASP A 37 2.24 -10.59 1.28
CA ASP A 37 1.32 -10.92 2.38
C ASP A 37 -0.08 -10.31 2.18
N LEU A 38 -0.14 -9.12 1.58
CA LEU A 38 -1.41 -8.46 1.25
C LEU A 38 -2.12 -9.22 0.13
N LEU A 39 -1.38 -9.59 -0.90
CA LEU A 39 -1.93 -10.31 -2.05
C LEU A 39 -2.47 -11.69 -1.65
N GLU A 40 -1.79 -12.40 -0.74
CA GLU A 40 -2.23 -13.69 -0.22
C GLU A 40 -3.54 -13.59 0.60
N GLN A 41 -3.79 -12.45 1.25
CA GLN A 41 -5.01 -12.19 2.00
C GLN A 41 -6.17 -11.68 1.13
N MET A 42 -5.89 -11.22 -0.09
CA MET A 42 -6.93 -10.75 -1.01
C MET A 42 -7.74 -11.91 -1.58
N ARG A 43 -9.03 -11.65 -1.82
CA ARG A 43 -9.96 -12.62 -2.43
C ARG A 43 -10.46 -12.10 -3.77
N GLY A 44 -10.77 -13.02 -4.68
CA GLY A 44 -11.32 -12.68 -5.99
C GLY A 44 -10.37 -11.85 -6.84
N VAL A 45 -9.08 -12.12 -6.75
CA VAL A 45 -8.05 -11.31 -7.39
C VAL A 45 -8.11 -11.46 -8.91
N SER A 46 -8.22 -10.34 -9.60
CA SER A 46 -7.96 -10.19 -11.03
C SER A 46 -6.68 -9.38 -11.26
N VAL A 47 -6.00 -9.67 -12.35
CA VAL A 47 -4.72 -9.03 -12.68
C VAL A 47 -4.82 -8.37 -14.03
N GLU A 48 -4.44 -7.10 -14.11
CA GLU A 48 -4.33 -6.35 -15.36
C GLU A 48 -2.93 -5.74 -15.48
N GLU A 49 -2.33 -5.81 -16.66
CA GLU A 49 -1.04 -5.17 -16.92
C GLU A 49 -1.23 -3.93 -17.78
N ILE A 50 -0.74 -2.79 -17.29
CA ILE A 50 -0.83 -1.49 -17.96
C ILE A 50 0.58 -0.88 -17.99
N TYR A 51 1.13 -0.68 -19.17
CA TYR A 51 2.46 -0.11 -19.39
C TYR A 51 3.58 -0.75 -18.54
N GLY A 52 3.52 -2.08 -18.36
CA GLY A 52 4.48 -2.85 -17.59
C GLY A 52 4.24 -2.86 -16.08
N PHE A 53 3.17 -2.22 -15.58
CA PHE A 53 2.74 -2.32 -14.19
C PHE A 53 1.62 -3.34 -14.06
N LYS A 54 1.75 -4.28 -13.12
CA LYS A 54 0.69 -5.23 -12.79
C LYS A 54 -0.15 -4.68 -11.66
N PHE A 55 -1.44 -4.54 -11.93
CA PHE A 55 -2.45 -4.14 -10.96
C PHE A 55 -3.24 -5.37 -10.55
N TYR A 56 -3.40 -5.55 -9.26
CA TYR A 56 -4.16 -6.65 -8.65
C TYR A 56 -5.40 -6.05 -8.01
N GLU A 57 -6.57 -6.32 -8.58
CA GLU A 57 -7.85 -5.85 -8.06
C GLU A 57 -8.55 -7.01 -7.35
N GLY A 58 -9.07 -6.78 -6.14
CA GLY A 58 -9.75 -7.80 -5.36
C GLY A 58 -10.34 -7.23 -4.08
N MET A 59 -10.68 -8.11 -3.16
CA MET A 59 -11.23 -7.76 -1.86
C MET A 59 -10.23 -8.10 -0.76
N LEU A 60 -9.94 -7.13 0.10
CA LEU A 60 -9.26 -7.34 1.37
C LEU A 60 -10.29 -7.12 2.49
N GLU A 61 -10.64 -8.20 3.20
CA GLU A 61 -11.81 -8.23 4.08
C GLU A 61 -13.09 -7.81 3.34
N GLN A 62 -13.62 -6.63 3.65
CA GLN A 62 -14.84 -6.07 3.05
C GLN A 62 -14.57 -4.86 2.15
N THR A 63 -13.28 -4.53 1.91
CA THR A 63 -12.87 -3.35 1.15
C THR A 63 -12.37 -3.75 -0.23
N GLN A 64 -12.85 -3.04 -1.26
CA GLN A 64 -12.28 -3.16 -2.60
C GLN A 64 -10.87 -2.57 -2.61
N VAL A 65 -9.91 -3.34 -3.08
CA VAL A 65 -8.50 -2.96 -3.12
C VAL A 65 -7.93 -3.07 -4.51
N VAL A 66 -7.13 -2.10 -4.88
CA VAL A 66 -6.24 -2.16 -6.04
C VAL A 66 -4.80 -2.06 -5.52
N LEU A 67 -4.03 -3.12 -5.73
CA LEU A 67 -2.64 -3.23 -5.29
C LEU A 67 -1.73 -3.16 -6.51
N VAL A 68 -0.66 -2.37 -6.44
CA VAL A 68 0.35 -2.28 -7.50
C VAL A 68 1.75 -2.40 -6.95
N ARG A 69 2.60 -3.18 -7.65
CA ARG A 69 4.05 -3.09 -7.49
C ARG A 69 4.60 -2.09 -8.50
N CYS A 70 5.00 -0.94 -8.02
CA CYS A 70 5.50 0.14 -8.89
C CYS A 70 6.99 0.03 -9.22
N GLY A 71 7.78 -0.72 -8.43
CA GLY A 71 9.23 -0.72 -8.50
C GLY A 71 9.85 0.36 -7.60
N ILE A 72 11.15 0.27 -7.40
CA ILE A 72 11.89 1.16 -6.50
C ILE A 72 12.04 2.56 -7.11
N GLY A 73 11.93 3.57 -6.28
CA GLY A 73 12.23 4.96 -6.61
C GLY A 73 11.01 5.85 -6.87
N LYS A 74 11.19 7.13 -6.65
CA LYS A 74 10.14 8.18 -6.72
C LYS A 74 9.43 8.24 -8.07
N VAL A 75 10.16 8.10 -9.15
CA VAL A 75 9.61 8.15 -10.52
C VAL A 75 8.68 6.96 -10.77
N ASN A 76 9.09 5.76 -10.37
CA ASN A 76 8.27 4.56 -10.51
C ASN A 76 7.02 4.65 -9.63
N ALA A 77 7.16 5.11 -8.39
CA ALA A 77 6.04 5.35 -7.50
C ALA A 77 5.03 6.33 -8.10
N ALA A 78 5.49 7.46 -8.62
CA ALA A 78 4.65 8.47 -9.25
C ALA A 78 3.91 7.92 -10.49
N ARG A 79 4.61 7.20 -11.38
CA ARG A 79 4.01 6.60 -12.58
C ARG A 79 2.95 5.56 -12.23
N GLY A 80 3.27 4.62 -11.33
CA GLY A 80 2.34 3.57 -10.91
C GLY A 80 1.11 4.14 -10.21
N THR A 81 1.31 5.14 -9.35
CA THR A 81 0.21 5.82 -8.65
C THR A 81 -0.68 6.59 -9.62
N GLN A 82 -0.10 7.30 -10.59
CA GLN A 82 -0.91 8.04 -11.59
C GLN A 82 -1.76 7.09 -12.43
N LEU A 83 -1.19 5.98 -12.91
CA LEU A 83 -1.96 4.95 -13.63
C LEU A 83 -3.08 4.36 -12.78
N MET A 84 -2.82 4.12 -11.49
CA MET A 84 -3.84 3.66 -10.55
C MET A 84 -4.98 4.66 -10.42
N ILE A 85 -4.69 5.95 -10.29
CA ILE A 85 -5.68 7.02 -10.17
C ILE A 85 -6.53 7.08 -11.44
N ASP A 86 -5.90 7.13 -12.61
CA ASP A 86 -6.58 7.29 -13.88
C ASP A 86 -7.53 6.12 -14.20
N LYS A 87 -7.07 4.90 -13.92
CA LYS A 87 -7.79 3.67 -14.28
C LYS A 87 -8.83 3.27 -13.24
N TYR A 88 -8.42 3.24 -11.96
CA TYR A 88 -9.22 2.62 -10.89
C TYR A 88 -9.91 3.63 -9.97
N ARG A 89 -9.50 4.90 -10.00
CA ARG A 89 -10.09 6.00 -9.23
C ARG A 89 -10.29 5.65 -7.74
N PRO A 90 -9.24 5.24 -7.03
CA PRO A 90 -9.36 4.91 -5.61
C PRO A 90 -9.74 6.15 -4.79
N SER A 91 -10.57 5.96 -3.76
CA SER A 91 -10.94 7.03 -2.82
C SER A 91 -9.79 7.39 -1.89
N TYR A 92 -8.93 6.42 -1.61
CA TYR A 92 -7.75 6.56 -0.75
C TYR A 92 -6.56 5.82 -1.35
N ILE A 93 -5.37 6.33 -1.11
CA ILE A 93 -4.12 5.67 -1.52
C ILE A 93 -3.19 5.56 -0.32
N ILE A 94 -2.66 4.36 -0.11
CA ILE A 94 -1.65 4.08 0.90
C ILE A 94 -0.37 3.62 0.21
N ASN A 95 0.75 4.24 0.55
CA ASN A 95 2.05 3.70 0.22
C ASN A 95 2.50 2.78 1.36
N SER A 96 2.69 1.50 1.05
CA SER A 96 3.11 0.47 2.00
C SER A 96 4.47 -0.06 1.62
N GLY A 97 5.35 -0.15 2.61
CA GLY A 97 6.70 -0.68 2.39
C GLY A 97 7.57 -0.61 3.64
N VAL A 98 8.84 -0.90 3.46
CA VAL A 98 9.82 -0.88 4.53
C VAL A 98 10.55 0.48 4.58
N ALA A 99 10.94 0.88 5.77
CA ALA A 99 11.71 2.11 5.99
C ALA A 99 12.80 1.91 7.04
N GLY A 100 13.90 2.63 6.90
CA GLY A 100 14.97 2.67 7.90
C GLY A 100 14.57 3.56 9.07
N ALA A 101 14.70 3.04 10.30
CA ALA A 101 14.44 3.80 11.51
C ALA A 101 15.66 4.62 11.91
N LEU A 102 15.47 5.93 12.12
CA LEU A 102 16.50 6.82 12.68
C LEU A 102 16.31 7.04 14.19
N SER A 103 15.09 6.88 14.70
CA SER A 103 14.81 6.98 16.13
C SER A 103 15.25 5.72 16.88
N ARG A 104 15.87 5.91 18.05
CA ARG A 104 16.24 4.81 18.96
C ARG A 104 15.04 4.17 19.67
N GLU A 105 13.88 4.80 19.60
CA GLU A 105 12.64 4.28 20.19
C GLU A 105 12.00 3.21 19.33
N LEU A 106 12.34 3.17 18.03
CA LEU A 106 11.83 2.21 17.07
C LEU A 106 12.66 0.93 17.06
N ARG A 107 11.98 -0.19 16.94
CA ARG A 107 12.59 -1.53 16.84
C ARG A 107 12.25 -2.15 15.49
N PRO A 108 13.03 -3.11 15.01
CA PRO A 108 12.64 -3.93 13.88
C PRO A 108 11.22 -4.49 14.07
N MET A 109 10.41 -4.48 13.02
CA MET A 109 9.00 -4.91 12.99
C MET A 109 8.00 -3.93 13.62
N ASP A 110 8.41 -2.76 14.09
CA ASP A 110 7.45 -1.71 14.45
C ASP A 110 6.76 -1.17 13.19
N ILE A 111 5.44 -0.95 13.27
CA ILE A 111 4.67 -0.31 12.20
C ILE A 111 4.62 1.19 12.48
N VAL A 112 5.04 1.97 11.48
CA VAL A 112 5.08 3.43 11.56
C VAL A 112 4.16 4.03 10.50
N VAL A 113 3.27 4.92 10.92
CA VAL A 113 2.46 5.72 10.01
C VAL A 113 3.11 7.10 9.88
N GLY A 114 3.59 7.40 8.67
CA GLY A 114 4.17 8.70 8.35
C GLY A 114 3.09 9.78 8.36
N LYS A 115 3.32 10.86 9.08
CA LYS A 115 2.44 12.04 9.10
C LYS A 115 2.92 13.10 8.13
N ASP A 116 4.22 13.34 8.12
CA ASP A 116 4.87 14.35 7.29
C ASP A 116 6.02 13.71 6.52
N PHE A 117 6.20 14.11 5.27
CA PHE A 117 7.23 13.59 4.38
C PHE A 117 8.03 14.74 3.79
N ILE A 118 9.35 14.61 3.82
CA ILE A 118 10.27 15.61 3.29
C ILE A 118 11.20 14.93 2.28
N GLN A 119 11.32 15.52 1.10
CA GLN A 119 12.32 15.13 0.13
C GLN A 119 13.65 15.79 0.49
N TYR A 120 14.57 15.03 1.09
CA TYR A 120 15.86 15.58 1.56
C TYR A 120 16.97 15.58 0.50
N ASP A 121 16.81 14.77 -0.54
CA ASP A 121 17.80 14.53 -1.59
C ASP A 121 17.60 15.40 -2.84
N PHE A 122 16.85 16.47 -2.69
CA PHE A 122 16.53 17.40 -3.78
C PHE A 122 17.19 18.75 -3.56
#